data_d061a71a405b9a875cb76a12e9a3818a
#
_entry.id   d061a71a405b9a875cb76a12e9a3818a
#
_cell.length_a   1.000
_cell.length_b   1.000
_cell.length_c   1.000
_cell.angle_alpha   90.00
_cell.angle_beta   90.00
_cell.angle_gamma   90.00
#
_symmetry.space_group_name_H-M   'P 1'
#
loop_
_entity.id
_entity.type
_entity.pdbx_description
1 polymer ?
#
loop_
_entity_poly.entity_id
_entity_poly.type
_entity_poly.pdbx_seq_one_letter_code
_entity_poly.pdbx_strand_id
1 'polypeptide(L)'
;GKDPIDYDAIMKNPAEFYMPATDAVTGTATYFSKYDIVRDDYRTLMATCALPGFCRPVQVNHHYYYDGGVADSIPVQHALDDGCDKLVVILSNPRDFVKQPEAHRPIYKRMLHKYPNLKYHLF
;
A
#
# COMPACT_ATOMS: atom_id res chain seq x y z
N GLY A 1 2.38 -1.76 22.40
CA GLY A 1 3.81 -1.51 22.20
C GLY A 1 4.29 -0.28 22.95
N LYS A 2 5.61 -0.09 22.97
CA LYS A 2 6.20 1.07 23.68
C LYS A 2 5.85 2.41 23.00
N ASP A 3 5.57 2.39 21.71
CA ASP A 3 5.24 3.57 20.92
C ASP A 3 3.90 3.36 20.23
N PRO A 4 2.80 3.42 20.97
CA PRO A 4 1.48 3.22 20.39
C PRO A 4 1.16 4.35 19.40
N ILE A 5 0.40 4.02 18.37
CA ILE A 5 -0.11 5.01 17.42
C ILE A 5 -1.08 5.94 18.16
N ASP A 6 -0.84 7.24 18.05
CA ASP A 6 -1.72 8.25 18.63
C ASP A 6 -2.92 8.50 17.69
N TYR A 7 -3.95 7.69 17.84
CA TYR A 7 -5.15 7.76 17.03
C TYR A 7 -5.82 9.14 17.09
N ASP A 8 -5.92 9.72 18.29
CA ASP A 8 -6.58 11.01 18.46
C ASP A 8 -5.82 12.14 17.77
N ALA A 9 -4.49 12.12 17.82
CA ALA A 9 -3.66 13.10 17.12
C ALA A 9 -3.83 12.99 15.61
N ILE A 10 -3.89 11.79 15.06
CA ILE A 10 -4.13 11.57 13.63
C ILE A 10 -5.48 12.13 13.22
N MET A 11 -6.53 11.84 13.98
CA MET A 11 -7.88 12.27 13.64
C MET A 11 -8.08 13.77 13.80
N LYS A 12 -7.40 14.41 14.75
CA LYS A 12 -7.48 15.86 14.96
C LYS A 12 -6.69 16.67 13.96
N ASN A 13 -5.68 16.08 13.34
CA ASN A 13 -4.86 16.76 12.35
C ASN A 13 -5.71 17.11 11.12
N PRO A 14 -5.72 18.38 10.66
CA PRO A 14 -6.51 18.76 9.50
C PRO A 14 -5.97 18.20 8.17
N ALA A 15 -4.74 17.72 8.14
CA ALA A 15 -4.18 17.11 6.94
C ALA A 15 -4.90 15.80 6.62
N GLU A 16 -5.14 15.57 5.34
CA GLU A 16 -5.58 14.26 4.85
C GLU A 16 -4.41 13.29 4.84
N PHE A 17 -4.70 12.03 5.13
CA PHE A 17 -3.72 10.97 5.18
C PHE A 17 -4.26 9.77 4.41
N TYR A 18 -3.50 9.30 3.42
CA TYR A 18 -3.85 8.15 2.60
C TYR A 18 -2.82 7.05 2.70
N MET A 19 -3.30 5.81 2.68
CA MET A 19 -2.48 4.60 2.73
C MET A 19 -2.82 3.74 1.52
N PRO A 20 -1.99 3.76 0.45
CA PRO A 20 -2.22 2.88 -0.69
C PRO A 20 -2.01 1.42 -0.32
N ALA A 21 -2.89 0.57 -0.78
CA ALA A 21 -2.76 -0.88 -0.69
C ALA A 21 -3.15 -1.50 -2.03
N THR A 22 -2.70 -2.73 -2.27
CA THR A 22 -3.02 -3.45 -3.50
C THR A 22 -4.03 -4.55 -3.19
N ASP A 23 -5.20 -4.50 -3.81
CA ASP A 23 -6.18 -5.58 -3.73
C ASP A 23 -5.58 -6.85 -4.33
N ALA A 24 -5.48 -7.90 -3.52
CA ALA A 24 -4.82 -9.14 -3.92
C ALA A 24 -5.59 -9.88 -5.04
N VAL A 25 -6.90 -9.73 -5.09
CA VAL A 25 -7.76 -10.40 -6.08
C VAL A 25 -7.77 -9.66 -7.40
N THR A 26 -7.97 -8.34 -7.38
CA THR A 26 -8.07 -7.53 -8.60
C THR A 26 -6.73 -7.02 -9.12
N GLY A 27 -5.73 -6.92 -8.24
CA GLY A 27 -4.44 -6.32 -8.57
C GLY A 27 -4.46 -4.80 -8.64
N THR A 28 -5.56 -4.16 -8.27
CA THR A 28 -5.72 -2.70 -8.36
C THR A 28 -5.37 -2.01 -7.05
N ALA A 29 -5.01 -0.73 -7.15
CA ALA A 29 -4.74 0.09 -5.97
C ALA A 29 -6.03 0.46 -5.25
N THR A 30 -5.98 0.43 -3.92
CA THR A 30 -7.01 0.97 -3.03
C THR A 30 -6.34 1.99 -2.12
N TYR A 31 -6.97 3.16 -1.95
CA TYR A 31 -6.43 4.25 -1.15
C TYR A 31 -7.24 4.39 0.14
N PHE A 32 -6.74 3.79 1.22
CA PHE A 32 -7.36 3.98 2.53
C PHE A 32 -7.05 5.37 3.04
N SER A 33 -8.03 6.02 3.64
CA SER A 33 -7.84 7.30 4.32
C SER A 33 -7.68 7.10 5.83
N LYS A 34 -7.36 8.18 6.54
CA LYS A 34 -7.31 8.13 8.01
C LYS A 34 -8.65 7.71 8.63
N TYR A 35 -9.76 7.94 7.95
CA TYR A 35 -11.09 7.56 8.44
C TYR A 35 -11.35 6.05 8.34
N ASP A 36 -10.51 5.32 7.62
CA ASP A 36 -10.53 3.85 7.57
C ASP A 36 -9.76 3.22 8.72
N ILE A 37 -9.00 4.01 9.49
CA ILE A 37 -8.30 3.55 10.69
C ILE A 37 -9.31 3.41 11.81
N VAL A 38 -9.35 2.25 12.46
CA VAL A 38 -10.17 2.00 13.65
C VAL A 38 -9.25 2.05 14.87
N ARG A 39 -9.71 2.67 15.96
CA ARG A 39 -8.96 2.72 17.21
C ARG A 39 -8.60 1.29 17.66
N ASP A 40 -7.33 1.09 17.96
CA ASP A 40 -6.74 -0.20 18.37
C ASP A 40 -6.84 -1.32 17.33
N ASP A 41 -7.21 -0.98 16.07
CA ASP A 41 -7.18 -1.90 14.94
C ASP A 41 -6.50 -1.20 13.75
N TYR A 42 -5.22 -1.49 13.55
CA TYR A 42 -4.38 -0.83 12.54
C TYR A 42 -4.15 -1.69 11.31
N ARG A 43 -5.15 -2.50 10.93
CA ARG A 43 -5.04 -3.40 9.75
C ARG A 43 -4.80 -2.65 8.45
N THR A 44 -5.32 -1.44 8.28
CA THR A 44 -5.05 -0.62 7.09
C THR A 44 -3.57 -0.26 6.96
N LEU A 45 -2.92 0.10 8.07
CA LEU A 45 -1.48 0.36 8.10
C LEU A 45 -0.67 -0.91 7.86
N MET A 46 -1.11 -2.04 8.40
CA MET A 46 -0.48 -3.34 8.15
C MET A 46 -0.62 -3.74 6.67
N ALA A 47 -1.77 -3.50 6.07
CA ALA A 47 -2.05 -3.82 4.67
C ALA A 47 -1.11 -3.06 3.72
N THR A 48 -0.92 -1.77 3.93
CA THR A 48 -0.04 -0.94 3.10
C THR A 48 1.44 -1.36 3.16
N CYS A 49 1.82 -2.13 4.19
CA CYS A 49 3.19 -2.61 4.42
C CYS A 49 3.37 -4.13 4.22
N ALA A 50 2.34 -4.86 3.79
CA ALA A 50 2.39 -6.31 3.65
C ALA A 50 3.09 -6.71 2.34
N LEU A 51 4.41 -6.98 2.42
CA LEU A 51 5.20 -7.33 1.24
C LEU A 51 4.82 -8.70 0.68
N PRO A 52 4.50 -8.77 -0.62
CA PRO A 52 4.22 -10.05 -1.27
C PRO A 52 5.40 -11.02 -1.16
N GLY A 53 5.09 -12.30 -0.93
CA GLY A 53 6.08 -13.35 -0.78
C GLY A 53 6.70 -13.45 0.61
N PHE A 54 6.71 -12.37 1.39
CA PHE A 54 7.26 -12.33 2.76
C PHE A 54 6.17 -12.31 3.83
N CYS A 55 5.05 -11.64 3.54
CA CYS A 55 3.92 -11.52 4.44
C CYS A 55 2.68 -12.15 3.83
N ARG A 56 1.73 -12.53 4.67
CA ARG A 56 0.39 -12.88 4.21
C ARG A 56 -0.37 -11.60 3.86
N PRO A 57 -1.32 -11.65 2.91
CA PRO A 57 -2.17 -10.49 2.66
C PRO A 57 -3.00 -10.19 3.91
N VAL A 58 -3.26 -8.91 4.13
CA VAL A 58 -4.04 -8.43 5.28
C VAL A 58 -5.49 -8.24 4.87
N GLN A 59 -6.41 -8.80 5.64
CA GLN A 59 -7.85 -8.66 5.40
C GLN A 59 -8.38 -7.36 6.01
N VAL A 60 -9.01 -6.54 5.17
CA VAL A 60 -9.73 -5.33 5.57
C VAL A 60 -11.08 -5.32 4.84
N ASN A 61 -12.20 -5.23 5.59
CA ASN A 61 -13.55 -5.20 5.01
C ASN A 61 -13.83 -6.32 4.01
N HIS A 62 -13.47 -7.55 4.35
CA HIS A 62 -13.66 -8.76 3.53
C HIS A 62 -12.79 -8.84 2.26
N HIS A 63 -11.88 -7.89 2.03
CA HIS A 63 -10.90 -7.93 0.96
C HIS A 63 -9.51 -8.21 1.52
N TYR A 64 -8.64 -8.78 0.68
CA TYR A 64 -7.25 -9.06 1.03
C TYR A 64 -6.33 -8.08 0.30
N TYR A 65 -5.35 -7.55 1.03
CA TYR A 65 -4.45 -6.52 0.52
C TYR A 65 -3.00 -6.85 0.75
N TYR A 66 -2.18 -6.45 -0.22
CA TYR A 66 -0.72 -6.37 -0.12
C TYR A 66 -0.27 -4.91 -0.14
N ASP A 67 1.03 -4.69 0.05
CA ASP A 67 1.69 -3.39 0.02
C ASP A 67 1.25 -2.55 -1.18
N GLY A 68 1.00 -1.28 -0.95
CA GLY A 68 0.63 -0.33 -2.01
C GLY A 68 1.71 -0.15 -3.07
N GLY A 69 2.97 -0.42 -2.73
CA GLY A 69 4.07 -0.40 -3.67
C GLY A 69 3.96 -1.39 -4.83
N VAL A 70 3.07 -2.37 -4.75
CA VAL A 70 2.81 -3.30 -5.84
C VAL A 70 2.06 -2.61 -6.98
N ALA A 71 0.96 -1.93 -6.69
CA ALA A 71 0.11 -1.30 -7.69
C ALA A 71 0.45 0.18 -7.93
N ASP A 72 0.77 0.92 -6.88
CA ASP A 72 1.05 2.35 -6.96
C ASP A 72 2.05 2.75 -5.87
N SER A 73 3.32 2.69 -6.21
CA SER A 73 4.42 2.92 -5.26
C SER A 73 4.47 4.36 -4.75
N ILE A 74 4.30 5.32 -5.66
CA ILE A 74 4.26 6.75 -5.35
C ILE A 74 2.99 7.32 -6.00
N PRO A 75 1.90 7.52 -5.22
CA PRO A 75 0.58 7.81 -5.75
C PRO A 75 0.42 9.26 -6.20
N VAL A 76 1.25 9.70 -7.15
CA VAL A 76 1.24 11.08 -7.68
C VAL A 76 -0.09 11.40 -8.34
N GLN A 77 -0.62 10.48 -9.16
CA GLN A 77 -1.88 10.72 -9.86
C GLN A 77 -3.05 10.86 -8.87
N HIS A 78 -3.08 10.04 -7.82
CA HIS A 78 -4.10 10.16 -6.77
C HIS A 78 -4.06 11.52 -6.09
N ALA A 79 -2.86 12.04 -5.80
CA ALA A 79 -2.71 13.37 -5.20
C ALA A 79 -3.20 14.47 -6.14
N LEU A 80 -2.90 14.38 -7.44
CA LEU A 80 -3.39 15.33 -8.44
C LEU A 80 -4.91 15.28 -8.57
N ASP A 81 -5.49 14.09 -8.61
CA ASP A 81 -6.94 13.90 -8.69
C ASP A 81 -7.65 14.43 -7.43
N ASP A 82 -6.97 14.40 -6.28
CA ASP A 82 -7.48 14.92 -5.01
C ASP A 82 -7.34 16.47 -4.90
N GLY A 83 -6.83 17.12 -5.91
CA GLY A 83 -6.76 18.58 -6.01
C GLY A 83 -5.45 19.23 -5.58
N CYS A 84 -4.39 18.44 -5.36
CA CYS A 84 -3.08 18.98 -5.03
C CYS A 84 -2.47 19.72 -6.23
N ASP A 85 -2.02 20.95 -6.03
CA ASP A 85 -1.34 21.76 -7.04
C ASP A 85 0.18 21.77 -6.87
N LYS A 86 0.68 21.32 -5.73
CA LYS A 86 2.10 21.18 -5.42
C LYS A 86 2.36 19.83 -4.77
N LEU A 87 3.46 19.17 -5.17
CA LEU A 87 3.82 17.86 -4.65
C LEU A 87 5.26 17.89 -4.12
N VAL A 88 5.46 17.27 -2.96
CA VAL A 88 6.79 16.92 -2.46
C VAL A 88 6.89 15.41 -2.49
N VAL A 89 7.86 14.88 -3.23
CA VAL A 89 8.08 13.45 -3.36
C VAL A 89 9.35 13.05 -2.61
N ILE A 90 9.22 12.13 -1.66
CA ILE A 90 10.34 11.60 -0.89
C ILE A 90 10.70 10.24 -1.49
N LEU A 91 11.90 10.14 -2.04
CA LEU A 91 12.40 8.93 -2.68
C LEU A 91 13.32 8.16 -1.74
N SER A 92 13.14 6.84 -1.68
CA SER A 92 14.06 5.94 -0.96
C SER A 92 15.23 5.46 -1.83
N ASN A 93 15.16 5.69 -3.14
CA ASN A 93 16.20 5.34 -4.10
C ASN A 93 16.64 6.59 -4.88
N PRO A 94 17.83 6.59 -5.53
CA PRO A 94 18.25 7.68 -6.39
C PRO A 94 17.22 7.98 -7.50
N ARG A 95 17.20 9.23 -7.97
CA ARG A 95 16.24 9.70 -8.97
C ARG A 95 16.25 8.87 -10.26
N ASP A 96 17.41 8.38 -10.65
CA ASP A 96 17.65 7.59 -11.87
C ASP A 96 17.46 6.09 -11.66
N PHE A 97 17.06 5.67 -10.47
CA PHE A 97 16.81 4.26 -10.16
C PHE A 97 15.63 3.73 -10.98
N VAL A 98 15.85 2.62 -11.67
CA VAL A 98 14.82 1.89 -12.40
C VAL A 98 14.55 0.57 -11.68
N LYS A 99 13.29 0.39 -11.24
CA LYS A 99 12.89 -0.85 -10.56
C LYS A 99 13.00 -2.03 -11.53
N GLN A 100 13.75 -3.05 -11.13
CA GLN A 100 13.86 -4.28 -11.91
C GLN A 100 12.63 -5.17 -11.71
N PRO A 101 12.19 -5.92 -12.74
CA PRO A 101 11.12 -6.89 -12.57
C PRO A 101 11.46 -7.92 -11.49
N GLU A 102 10.55 -8.12 -10.57
CA GLU A 102 10.76 -9.04 -9.43
C GLU A 102 10.21 -10.45 -9.67
N ALA A 103 9.59 -10.64 -10.81
CA ALA A 103 8.77 -11.81 -11.12
C ALA A 103 9.49 -13.15 -11.13
N HIS A 104 10.79 -13.14 -11.26
CA HIS A 104 11.59 -14.38 -11.35
C HIS A 104 11.95 -14.97 -9.98
N ARG A 105 11.55 -14.32 -8.89
CA ARG A 105 11.84 -14.83 -7.56
C ARG A 105 10.91 -16.01 -7.23
N PRO A 106 11.45 -17.18 -6.83
CA PRO A 106 10.61 -18.35 -6.50
C PRO A 106 9.54 -18.10 -5.44
N ILE A 107 9.79 -17.13 -4.53
CA ILE A 107 8.86 -16.76 -3.46
C ILE A 107 7.51 -16.24 -3.98
N TYR A 108 7.48 -15.66 -5.19
CA TYR A 108 6.24 -15.15 -5.78
C TYR A 108 5.41 -16.23 -6.48
N LYS A 109 5.99 -17.37 -6.78
CA LYS A 109 5.32 -18.42 -7.56
C LYS A 109 4.03 -18.90 -6.91
N ARG A 110 4.09 -19.20 -5.62
CA ARG A 110 2.93 -19.65 -4.85
C ARG A 110 1.87 -18.55 -4.70
N MET A 111 2.31 -17.33 -4.45
CA MET A 111 1.44 -16.17 -4.33
C MET A 111 0.71 -15.89 -5.65
N LEU A 112 1.42 -15.92 -6.79
CA LEU A 112 0.83 -15.68 -8.10
C LEU A 112 -0.14 -16.77 -8.53
N HIS A 113 0.04 -18.00 -8.05
CA HIS A 113 -0.93 -19.07 -8.25
C HIS A 113 -2.27 -18.75 -7.60
N LYS A 114 -2.23 -18.21 -6.37
CA LYS A 114 -3.43 -17.83 -5.61
C LYS A 114 -4.02 -16.49 -6.07
N TYR A 115 -3.16 -15.54 -6.45
CA TYR A 115 -3.55 -14.19 -6.84
C TYR A 115 -2.93 -13.81 -8.19
N PRO A 116 -3.44 -14.38 -9.31
CA PRO A 116 -2.78 -14.23 -10.61
C PRO A 116 -2.77 -12.79 -11.16
N ASN A 117 -3.70 -11.94 -10.75
CA ASN A 117 -3.75 -10.56 -11.23
C ASN A 117 -2.60 -9.70 -10.73
N LEU A 118 -1.87 -10.11 -9.70
CA LEU A 118 -0.70 -9.40 -9.20
C LEU A 118 0.49 -9.48 -10.17
N LYS A 119 0.50 -10.42 -11.11
CA LYS A 119 1.59 -10.57 -12.08
C LYS A 119 1.80 -9.31 -12.93
N TYR A 120 0.74 -8.55 -13.20
CA TYR A 120 0.83 -7.33 -14.01
C TYR A 120 1.69 -6.24 -13.36
N HIS A 121 1.94 -6.33 -12.07
CA HIS A 121 2.76 -5.37 -11.33
C HIS A 121 4.14 -5.90 -10.99
N LEU A 122 4.32 -7.22 -10.99
CA LEU A 122 5.57 -7.89 -10.58
C LEU A 122 6.43 -8.34 -11.77
N PHE A 123 5.85 -8.41 -12.95
CA PHE A 123 6.55 -8.82 -14.18
C PHE A 123 6.89 -7.66 -15.09
#